data_a1ebd81d1573e5b19e7e53484f4ccee0
#
_entry.id   a1ebd81d1573e5b19e7e53484f4ccee0
#
_cell.length_a   1.000
_cell.length_b   1.000
_cell.length_c   1.000
_cell.angle_alpha   90.00
_cell.angle_beta   90.00
_cell.angle_gamma   90.00
#
_symmetry.space_group_name_H-M   'P 1'
#
loop_
_entity.id
_entity.type
_entity.pdbx_description
1 polymer ?
#
loop_
_entity_poly.entity_id
_entity_poly.type
_entity_poly.pdbx_seq_one_letter_code
_entity_poly.pdbx_strand_id
1 'polypeptide(L)'
;KAWHDPGLYPSKIEWVYCAFVATIVPMITMLAAQLSSMRTRLKAQKAELSEALNRIQEMAIRDELTGLFNRRHMLDVLTEHAALNKRDMINFSVAILDLDFFKRVNDTHGHGVGDEVLRSFATTARAVLRETDVIARWGGEEFLVLMPELPPRNPEQGLERLRDALANLPVSASVPE
;
A
#
# COMPACT_ATOMS: atom_id res chain seq x y z
N LYS A 1 6.82 27.68 -62.06
CA LYS A 1 7.42 28.92 -62.69
C LYS A 1 6.75 30.21 -62.25
N ALA A 2 5.64 30.16 -61.44
CA ALA A 2 4.87 31.35 -61.00
C ALA A 2 5.33 31.93 -59.64
N TRP A 3 6.36 31.39 -59.05
CA TRP A 3 6.82 31.78 -57.70
C TRP A 3 7.96 32.81 -57.70
N HIS A 4 8.34 33.34 -58.86
CA HIS A 4 9.51 34.23 -58.98
C HIS A 4 9.20 35.49 -59.78
N ASP A 5 7.97 36.03 -59.71
CA ASP A 5 7.67 37.30 -60.34
C ASP A 5 7.66 38.39 -59.24
N PRO A 6 8.73 39.22 -59.17
CA PRO A 6 8.91 40.21 -58.10
C PRO A 6 7.92 41.39 -58.17
N GLY A 7 6.96 41.39 -59.13
CA GLY A 7 5.96 42.42 -59.30
C GLY A 7 4.59 42.09 -58.72
N LEU A 8 4.35 40.84 -58.26
CA LEU A 8 3.03 40.35 -57.86
C LEU A 8 2.63 40.70 -56.43
N TYR A 9 3.60 41.02 -55.55
CA TYR A 9 3.32 41.43 -54.18
C TYR A 9 4.01 42.74 -53.83
N PRO A 10 3.29 43.79 -53.43
CA PRO A 10 3.91 45.03 -52.97
C PRO A 10 4.78 44.74 -51.72
N SER A 11 6.02 45.29 -51.73
CA SER A 11 7.01 45.10 -50.65
C SER A 11 6.47 45.39 -49.23
N LYS A 12 5.44 46.17 -49.11
CA LYS A 12 4.75 46.45 -47.85
C LYS A 12 4.04 45.24 -47.27
N ILE A 13 3.54 44.30 -48.06
CA ILE A 13 2.84 43.10 -47.61
C ILE A 13 3.86 42.08 -47.04
N GLU A 14 5.03 41.98 -47.62
CA GLU A 14 6.08 41.09 -47.12
C GLU A 14 6.57 41.47 -45.72
N TRP A 15 6.75 42.77 -45.44
CA TRP A 15 7.12 43.27 -44.13
C TRP A 15 6.02 43.00 -43.07
N VAL A 16 4.74 43.12 -43.42
CA VAL A 16 3.63 42.80 -42.56
C VAL A 16 3.61 41.30 -42.21
N TYR A 17 3.83 40.44 -43.20
CA TYR A 17 3.92 39.00 -42.96
C TYR A 17 5.12 38.62 -42.06
N CYS A 18 6.29 39.18 -42.34
CA CYS A 18 7.45 38.96 -41.50
C CYS A 18 7.25 39.42 -40.05
N ALA A 19 6.65 40.62 -39.88
CA ALA A 19 6.32 41.13 -38.52
C ALA A 19 5.30 40.26 -37.79
N PHE A 20 4.31 39.75 -38.52
CA PHE A 20 3.29 38.85 -37.96
C PHE A 20 3.88 37.52 -37.53
N VAL A 21 4.71 36.90 -38.39
CA VAL A 21 5.40 35.63 -38.03
C VAL A 21 6.38 35.84 -36.88
N ALA A 22 7.13 36.94 -36.88
CA ALA A 22 8.12 37.26 -35.86
C ALA A 22 7.49 37.49 -34.46
N THR A 23 6.22 37.89 -34.40
CA THR A 23 5.50 38.09 -33.15
C THR A 23 4.71 36.86 -32.69
N ILE A 24 4.02 36.18 -33.61
CA ILE A 24 3.14 35.06 -33.28
C ILE A 24 3.92 33.77 -32.95
N VAL A 25 4.98 33.47 -33.71
CA VAL A 25 5.75 32.24 -33.44
C VAL A 25 6.37 32.24 -32.05
N PRO A 26 7.08 33.29 -31.59
CA PRO A 26 7.58 33.31 -30.18
C PRO A 26 6.46 33.29 -29.12
N MET A 27 5.35 33.95 -29.43
CA MET A 27 4.20 33.92 -28.49
C MET A 27 3.63 32.48 -28.33
N ILE A 28 3.46 31.75 -29.43
CA ILE A 28 2.97 30.36 -29.41
C ILE A 28 3.98 29.46 -28.69
N THR A 29 5.27 29.61 -28.98
CA THR A 29 6.32 28.78 -28.33
C THR A 29 6.41 29.07 -26.84
N MET A 30 6.30 30.34 -26.43
CA MET A 30 6.24 30.74 -25.02
C MET A 30 5.01 30.14 -24.32
N LEU A 31 3.83 30.21 -24.94
CA LEU A 31 2.60 29.64 -24.40
C LEU A 31 2.70 28.11 -24.28
N ALA A 32 3.24 27.46 -25.31
CA ALA A 32 3.48 26.02 -25.29
C ALA A 32 4.45 25.61 -24.17
N ALA A 33 5.52 26.38 -23.96
CA ALA A 33 6.47 26.16 -22.87
C ALA A 33 5.82 26.35 -21.49
N GLN A 34 4.99 27.39 -21.31
CA GLN A 34 4.25 27.62 -20.08
C GLN A 34 3.26 26.47 -19.80
N LEU A 35 2.49 26.05 -20.80
CA LEU A 35 1.57 24.92 -20.65
C LEU A 35 2.32 23.62 -20.32
N SER A 36 3.45 23.37 -20.94
CA SER A 36 4.30 22.21 -20.63
C SER A 36 4.80 22.24 -19.19
N SER A 37 5.31 23.39 -18.74
CA SER A 37 5.80 23.57 -17.37
C SER A 37 4.69 23.42 -16.33
N MET A 38 3.51 23.97 -16.61
CA MET A 38 2.33 23.79 -15.75
C MET A 38 1.90 22.33 -15.65
N ARG A 39 1.87 21.59 -16.78
CA ARG A 39 1.56 20.17 -16.82
C ARG A 39 2.55 19.34 -15.97
N THR A 40 3.83 19.66 -16.07
CA THR A 40 4.88 18.98 -15.31
C THR A 40 4.73 19.24 -13.80
N ARG A 41 4.49 20.50 -13.41
CA ARG A 41 4.22 20.86 -12.01
C ARG A 41 2.99 20.17 -11.45
N LEU A 42 1.89 20.17 -12.21
CA LEU A 42 0.64 19.52 -11.79
C LEU A 42 0.81 18.00 -11.61
N LYS A 43 1.58 17.34 -12.50
CA LYS A 43 1.90 15.91 -12.36
C LYS A 43 2.74 15.64 -11.11
N ALA A 44 3.73 16.48 -10.81
CA ALA A 44 4.56 16.36 -9.61
C ALA A 44 3.72 16.53 -8.33
N GLN A 45 2.88 17.57 -8.26
CA GLN A 45 1.99 17.79 -7.11
C GLN A 45 0.99 16.65 -6.92
N LYS A 46 0.42 16.11 -8.02
CA LYS A 46 -0.47 14.96 -7.94
C LYS A 46 0.23 13.72 -7.43
N ALA A 47 1.46 13.47 -7.83
CA ALA A 47 2.27 12.34 -7.35
C ALA A 47 2.57 12.47 -5.86
N GLU A 48 2.99 13.66 -5.40
CA GLU A 48 3.26 13.95 -4.00
C GLU A 48 2.00 13.78 -3.12
N LEU A 49 0.87 14.31 -3.57
CA LEU A 49 -0.41 14.15 -2.87
C LEU A 49 -0.83 12.67 -2.80
N SER A 50 -0.67 11.93 -3.89
CA SER A 50 -0.98 10.50 -3.91
C SER A 50 -0.09 9.71 -2.95
N GLU A 51 1.19 10.03 -2.88
CA GLU A 51 2.11 9.40 -1.93
C GLU A 51 1.74 9.73 -0.48
N ALA A 52 1.40 10.99 -0.18
CA ALA A 52 0.94 11.39 1.14
C ALA A 52 -0.36 10.68 1.55
N LEU A 53 -1.32 10.56 0.64
CA LEU A 53 -2.56 9.82 0.88
C LEU A 53 -2.30 8.33 1.12
N ASN A 54 -1.41 7.71 0.35
CA ASN A 54 -1.04 6.30 0.55
C ASN A 54 -0.40 6.08 1.93
N ARG A 55 0.50 6.97 2.36
CA ARG A 55 1.11 6.90 3.71
C ARG A 55 0.05 7.01 4.82
N ILE A 56 -0.91 7.94 4.67
CA ILE A 56 -2.02 8.07 5.63
C ILE A 56 -2.89 6.80 5.63
N GLN A 57 -3.17 6.23 4.47
CA GLN A 57 -3.92 4.98 4.37
C GLN A 57 -3.17 3.80 5.01
N GLU A 58 -1.87 3.66 4.76
CA GLU A 58 -1.05 2.61 5.39
C GLU A 58 -1.05 2.71 6.92
N MET A 59 -0.89 3.92 7.47
CA MET A 59 -1.01 4.14 8.91
C MET A 59 -2.42 3.82 9.46
N ALA A 60 -3.46 4.03 8.64
CA ALA A 60 -4.84 3.74 9.03
C ALA A 60 -5.21 2.26 9.01
N ILE A 61 -4.46 1.40 8.28
CA ILE A 61 -4.78 -0.04 8.11
C ILE A 61 -3.83 -0.97 8.86
N ARG A 62 -2.69 -0.47 9.35
CA ARG A 62 -1.70 -1.30 10.04
C ARG A 62 -1.62 -0.98 11.54
N ASP A 63 -1.21 -1.98 12.31
CA ASP A 63 -0.81 -1.86 13.72
C ASP A 63 0.63 -1.35 13.79
N GLU A 64 0.88 -0.27 14.50
CA GLU A 64 2.18 0.40 14.58
C GLU A 64 3.28 -0.47 15.21
N LEU A 65 2.92 -1.34 16.15
CA LEU A 65 3.87 -2.19 16.85
C LEU A 65 4.34 -3.38 16.02
N THR A 66 3.38 -4.08 15.41
CA THR A 66 3.60 -5.36 14.73
C THR A 66 3.72 -5.23 13.22
N GLY A 67 3.23 -4.12 12.65
CA GLY A 67 3.12 -3.89 11.22
C GLY A 67 2.14 -4.84 10.52
N LEU A 68 1.43 -5.71 11.24
CA LEU A 68 0.29 -6.48 10.72
C LEU A 68 -0.87 -5.55 10.40
N PHE A 69 -1.90 -6.06 9.75
CA PHE A 69 -3.13 -5.29 9.63
C PHE A 69 -3.73 -5.03 11.02
N ASN A 70 -4.43 -3.92 11.16
CA ASN A 70 -5.15 -3.61 12.38
C ASN A 70 -6.59 -4.19 12.34
N ARG A 71 -7.25 -4.15 13.47
CA ARG A 71 -8.63 -4.65 13.64
C ARG A 71 -9.61 -4.02 12.64
N ARG A 72 -9.47 -2.72 12.37
CA ARG A 72 -10.38 -2.02 11.45
C ARG A 72 -10.29 -2.60 10.04
N HIS A 73 -9.08 -2.71 9.51
CA HIS A 73 -8.87 -3.28 8.19
C HIS A 73 -9.34 -4.73 8.09
N MET A 74 -9.12 -5.53 9.13
CA MET A 74 -9.60 -6.91 9.16
C MET A 74 -11.13 -6.99 9.08
N LEU A 75 -11.87 -6.09 9.72
CA LEU A 75 -13.33 -6.03 9.61
C LEU A 75 -13.79 -5.73 8.17
N ASP A 76 -13.09 -4.85 7.47
CA ASP A 76 -13.37 -4.54 6.06
C ASP A 76 -13.13 -5.78 5.19
N VAL A 77 -12.01 -6.48 5.38
CA VAL A 77 -11.65 -7.72 4.67
C VAL A 77 -12.68 -8.83 4.96
N LEU A 78 -13.08 -9.03 6.20
CA LEU A 78 -14.12 -10.00 6.57
C LEU A 78 -15.45 -9.70 5.87
N THR A 79 -15.83 -8.44 5.81
CA THR A 79 -17.08 -8.00 5.17
C THR A 79 -17.04 -8.29 3.67
N GLU A 80 -15.90 -8.01 3.01
CA GLU A 80 -15.68 -8.29 1.59
C GLU A 80 -15.76 -9.81 1.31
N HIS A 81 -15.03 -10.63 2.07
CA HIS A 81 -15.04 -12.08 1.92
C HIS A 81 -16.42 -12.69 2.20
N ALA A 82 -17.17 -12.17 3.17
CA ALA A 82 -18.52 -12.61 3.43
C ALA A 82 -19.48 -12.30 2.24
N ALA A 83 -19.29 -11.17 1.58
CA ALA A 83 -20.04 -10.81 0.38
C ALA A 83 -19.68 -11.70 -0.81
N LEU A 84 -18.38 -12.02 -1.01
CA LEU A 84 -17.91 -12.95 -2.04
C LEU A 84 -18.42 -14.37 -1.79
N ASN A 85 -18.43 -14.84 -0.55
CA ASN A 85 -18.98 -16.15 -0.20
C ASN A 85 -20.45 -16.27 -0.61
N LYS A 86 -21.26 -15.25 -0.34
CA LYS A 86 -22.68 -15.24 -0.73
C LYS A 86 -22.89 -15.25 -2.24
N ARG A 87 -22.01 -14.62 -3.01
CA ARG A 87 -22.15 -14.47 -4.46
C ARG A 87 -21.54 -15.64 -5.23
N ASP A 88 -20.31 -16.00 -4.87
CA ASP A 88 -19.47 -16.89 -5.67
C ASP A 88 -19.21 -18.24 -4.98
N MET A 89 -19.80 -18.51 -3.81
CA MET A 89 -19.62 -19.71 -2.99
C MET A 89 -18.16 -19.98 -2.62
N ILE A 90 -17.35 -18.92 -2.50
CA ILE A 90 -15.95 -19.01 -2.10
C ILE A 90 -15.92 -19.04 -0.57
N ASN A 91 -15.57 -20.18 0.01
CA ASN A 91 -15.46 -20.33 1.45
C ASN A 91 -14.16 -19.70 1.97
N PHE A 92 -14.19 -19.34 3.25
CA PHE A 92 -13.02 -18.91 3.99
C PHE A 92 -13.13 -19.36 5.46
N SER A 93 -11.99 -19.60 6.08
CA SER A 93 -11.90 -19.91 7.49
C SER A 93 -11.34 -18.72 8.25
N VAL A 94 -11.76 -18.56 9.49
CA VAL A 94 -11.26 -17.52 10.41
C VAL A 94 -10.75 -18.20 11.67
N ALA A 95 -9.56 -17.80 12.13
CA ALA A 95 -8.98 -18.24 13.38
C ALA A 95 -8.63 -17.05 14.26
N ILE A 96 -8.95 -17.16 15.55
CA ILE A 96 -8.47 -16.23 16.58
C ILE A 96 -7.32 -16.94 17.29
N LEU A 97 -6.21 -16.21 17.43
CA LEU A 97 -5.00 -16.65 18.11
C LEU A 97 -4.76 -15.74 19.30
N ASP A 98 -4.37 -16.33 20.42
CA ASP A 98 -4.04 -15.61 21.65
C ASP A 98 -2.66 -16.09 22.14
N LEU A 99 -1.86 -15.19 22.71
CA LEU A 99 -0.53 -15.52 23.23
C LEU A 99 -0.65 -15.97 24.70
N ASP A 100 -0.49 -17.26 24.92
CA ASP A 100 -0.55 -17.85 26.26
C ASP A 100 0.43 -17.15 27.22
N PHE A 101 -0.08 -16.80 28.39
CA PHE A 101 0.68 -16.18 29.47
C PHE A 101 1.34 -14.84 29.14
N PHE A 102 0.91 -14.11 28.09
CA PHE A 102 1.51 -12.85 27.68
C PHE A 102 1.55 -11.81 28.80
N LYS A 103 0.47 -11.73 29.61
CA LYS A 103 0.44 -10.88 30.78
C LYS A 103 1.58 -11.21 31.75
N ARG A 104 1.88 -12.49 31.98
CA ARG A 104 3.00 -12.91 32.85
C ARG A 104 4.35 -12.46 32.32
N VAL A 105 4.54 -12.48 31.00
CA VAL A 105 5.73 -11.94 30.36
C VAL A 105 5.88 -10.44 30.66
N ASN A 106 4.81 -9.67 30.49
CA ASN A 106 4.80 -8.24 30.80
C ASN A 106 5.09 -7.96 32.28
N ASP A 107 4.43 -8.70 33.17
CA ASP A 107 4.56 -8.51 34.63
C ASP A 107 5.97 -8.87 35.13
N THR A 108 6.64 -9.85 34.50
CA THR A 108 7.94 -10.34 34.91
C THR A 108 9.09 -9.55 34.26
N HIS A 109 8.98 -9.22 32.96
CA HIS A 109 10.08 -8.69 32.15
C HIS A 109 9.83 -7.27 31.63
N GLY A 110 8.65 -6.72 31.90
CA GLY A 110 8.25 -5.38 31.47
C GLY A 110 7.67 -5.35 30.05
N HIS A 111 6.95 -4.26 29.74
CA HIS A 111 6.24 -4.10 28.47
C HIS A 111 7.17 -4.09 27.24
N GLY A 112 8.43 -3.66 27.40
CA GLY A 112 9.39 -3.69 26.31
C GLY A 112 9.66 -5.08 25.76
N VAL A 113 9.79 -6.09 26.66
CA VAL A 113 9.94 -7.50 26.28
C VAL A 113 8.65 -8.04 25.67
N GLY A 114 7.50 -7.68 26.22
CA GLY A 114 6.20 -8.02 25.62
C GLY A 114 6.06 -7.49 24.19
N ASP A 115 6.51 -6.27 23.92
CA ASP A 115 6.53 -5.68 22.58
C ASP A 115 7.43 -6.45 21.61
N GLU A 116 8.60 -6.94 22.09
CA GLU A 116 9.48 -7.80 21.29
C GLU A 116 8.82 -9.13 20.97
N VAL A 117 8.13 -9.75 21.93
CA VAL A 117 7.35 -10.99 21.70
C VAL A 117 6.29 -10.78 20.62
N LEU A 118 5.52 -9.69 20.69
CA LEU A 118 4.52 -9.36 19.68
C LEU A 118 5.12 -9.14 18.28
N ARG A 119 6.28 -8.49 18.18
CA ARG A 119 6.99 -8.30 16.91
C ARG A 119 7.52 -9.63 16.36
N SER A 120 8.07 -10.48 17.23
CA SER A 120 8.57 -11.81 16.85
C SER A 120 7.44 -12.71 16.36
N PHE A 121 6.30 -12.71 17.06
CA PHE A 121 5.08 -13.38 16.61
C PHE A 121 4.68 -12.91 15.20
N ALA A 122 4.56 -11.61 15.01
CA ALA A 122 4.14 -11.03 13.73
C ALA A 122 5.08 -11.40 12.58
N THR A 123 6.39 -11.40 12.83
CA THR A 123 7.41 -11.76 11.84
C THR A 123 7.29 -13.22 11.45
N THR A 124 7.16 -14.11 12.44
CA THR A 124 7.01 -15.55 12.23
C THR A 124 5.71 -15.87 11.51
N ALA A 125 4.60 -15.25 11.94
CA ALA A 125 3.32 -15.48 11.31
C ALA A 125 3.33 -15.10 9.83
N ARG A 126 3.96 -13.97 9.46
CA ARG A 126 4.13 -13.57 8.05
C ARG A 126 4.98 -14.56 7.25
N ALA A 127 6.00 -15.17 7.86
CA ALA A 127 6.87 -16.12 7.18
C ALA A 127 6.19 -17.47 6.93
N VAL A 128 5.28 -17.89 7.82
CA VAL A 128 4.63 -19.20 7.79
C VAL A 128 3.31 -19.19 7.02
N LEU A 129 2.51 -18.11 7.17
CA LEU A 129 1.25 -17.96 6.48
C LEU A 129 1.48 -17.67 4.99
N ARG A 130 0.50 -18.02 4.18
CA ARG A 130 0.55 -17.79 2.72
C ARG A 130 0.28 -16.31 2.40
N GLU A 131 0.70 -15.86 1.25
CA GLU A 131 0.42 -14.52 0.74
C GLU A 131 -1.09 -14.23 0.63
N THR A 132 -1.89 -15.27 0.40
CA THR A 132 -3.37 -15.17 0.35
C THR A 132 -4.02 -15.09 1.72
N ASP A 133 -3.30 -15.41 2.80
CA ASP A 133 -3.81 -15.35 4.15
C ASP A 133 -3.68 -13.93 4.70
N VAL A 134 -4.72 -13.45 5.34
CA VAL A 134 -4.73 -12.13 5.94
C VAL A 134 -4.61 -12.26 7.44
N ILE A 135 -3.61 -11.64 8.05
CA ILE A 135 -3.41 -11.61 9.50
C ILE A 135 -3.47 -10.18 10.02
N ALA A 136 -4.16 -10.00 11.14
CA ALA A 136 -4.29 -8.71 11.82
C ALA A 136 -4.09 -8.86 13.32
N ARG A 137 -3.59 -7.80 13.95
CA ARG A 137 -3.66 -7.66 15.40
C ARG A 137 -5.07 -7.22 15.79
N TRP A 138 -5.78 -8.08 16.54
CA TRP A 138 -7.16 -7.88 16.88
C TRP A 138 -7.35 -7.14 18.22
N GLY A 139 -6.44 -7.39 19.15
CA GLY A 139 -6.40 -6.81 20.49
C GLY A 139 -4.97 -6.68 21.01
N GLY A 140 -4.81 -6.61 22.32
CA GLY A 140 -3.50 -6.49 22.96
C GLY A 140 -2.54 -7.62 22.58
N GLU A 141 -2.95 -8.86 22.85
CA GLU A 141 -2.23 -10.11 22.60
C GLU A 141 -2.97 -11.05 21.66
N GLU A 142 -4.11 -10.58 21.11
CA GLU A 142 -4.98 -11.34 20.23
C GLU A 142 -4.71 -11.02 18.76
N PHE A 143 -4.71 -12.05 17.94
CA PHE A 143 -4.54 -11.96 16.49
C PHE A 143 -5.65 -12.69 15.78
N LEU A 144 -6.05 -12.19 14.61
CA LEU A 144 -7.06 -12.82 13.78
C LEU A 144 -6.47 -13.14 12.41
N VAL A 145 -6.67 -14.38 11.96
CA VAL A 145 -6.23 -14.85 10.65
C VAL A 145 -7.46 -15.20 9.82
N LEU A 146 -7.55 -14.65 8.63
CA LEU A 146 -8.51 -15.04 7.61
C LEU A 146 -7.78 -15.85 6.54
N MET A 147 -8.32 -17.01 6.20
CA MET A 147 -7.74 -17.96 5.25
C MET A 147 -8.78 -18.30 4.17
N PRO A 148 -8.66 -17.78 2.95
CA PRO A 148 -9.53 -18.17 1.85
C PRO A 148 -9.38 -19.66 1.51
N GLU A 149 -10.50 -20.37 1.37
CA GLU A 149 -10.50 -21.79 1.03
C GLU A 149 -10.41 -21.97 -0.49
N LEU A 150 -9.17 -21.95 -0.99
CA LEU A 150 -8.89 -22.31 -2.39
C LEU A 150 -8.35 -23.75 -2.42
N PRO A 151 -9.01 -24.71 -3.08
CA PRO A 151 -8.55 -26.11 -3.14
C PRO A 151 -7.13 -26.26 -3.75
N PRO A 152 -6.31 -27.20 -3.27
CA PRO A 152 -6.54 -28.15 -2.18
C PRO A 152 -6.03 -27.59 -0.85
N ARG A 153 -6.91 -27.23 0.07
CA ARG A 153 -6.51 -26.60 1.34
C ARG A 153 -7.14 -27.25 2.56
N ASN A 154 -6.30 -27.52 3.57
CA ASN A 154 -6.72 -27.73 4.95
C ASN A 154 -6.23 -26.53 5.78
N PRO A 155 -7.11 -25.62 6.24
CA PRO A 155 -6.76 -24.45 7.05
C PRO A 155 -6.02 -24.83 8.35
N GLU A 156 -6.37 -25.96 8.95
CA GLU A 156 -5.77 -26.46 10.20
C GLU A 156 -4.27 -26.69 10.05
N GLN A 157 -3.81 -27.24 8.91
CA GLN A 157 -2.38 -27.44 8.65
C GLN A 157 -1.58 -26.14 8.60
N GLY A 158 -2.20 -25.03 8.18
CA GLY A 158 -1.59 -23.70 8.20
C GLY A 158 -1.37 -23.21 9.63
N LEU A 159 -2.38 -23.39 10.48
CA LEU A 159 -2.33 -23.00 11.88
C LEU A 159 -1.40 -23.89 12.70
N GLU A 160 -1.36 -25.20 12.44
CA GLU A 160 -0.41 -26.12 13.07
C GLU A 160 1.04 -25.75 12.75
N ARG A 161 1.35 -25.48 11.48
CA ARG A 161 2.71 -25.00 11.12
C ARG A 161 3.06 -23.69 11.82
N LEU A 162 2.10 -22.79 11.97
CA LEU A 162 2.32 -21.54 12.69
C LEU A 162 2.58 -21.82 14.16
N ARG A 163 1.79 -22.67 14.80
CA ARG A 163 1.99 -23.07 16.20
C ARG A 163 3.36 -23.71 16.41
N ASP A 164 3.76 -24.64 15.54
CA ASP A 164 5.06 -25.33 15.63
C ASP A 164 6.23 -24.36 15.43
N ALA A 165 6.10 -23.41 14.51
CA ALA A 165 7.11 -22.38 14.30
C ALA A 165 7.24 -21.44 15.51
N LEU A 166 6.13 -21.09 16.14
CA LEU A 166 6.10 -20.25 17.34
C LEU A 166 6.66 -20.97 18.57
N ALA A 167 6.38 -22.27 18.72
CA ALA A 167 6.90 -23.08 19.84
C ALA A 167 8.44 -23.18 19.84
N ASN A 168 9.08 -23.00 18.69
CA ASN A 168 10.53 -23.05 18.54
C ASN A 168 11.19 -21.66 18.58
N LEU A 169 10.42 -20.59 18.78
CA LEU A 169 10.98 -19.24 18.90
C LEU A 169 11.56 -19.02 20.30
N PRO A 170 12.77 -18.47 20.43
CA PRO A 170 13.22 -17.92 21.70
C PRO A 170 12.27 -16.77 22.09
N VAL A 171 11.84 -16.75 23.34
CA VAL A 171 10.85 -15.80 23.88
C VAL A 171 11.26 -14.34 23.64
N SER A 172 12.52 -14.05 23.67
CA SER A 172 13.14 -12.80 23.23
C SER A 172 14.66 -12.96 23.26
N ALA A 173 15.37 -12.24 22.40
CA ALA A 173 16.84 -12.15 22.48
C ALA A 173 17.32 -11.49 23.79
N SER A 174 16.42 -10.82 24.51
CA SER A 174 16.68 -10.09 25.77
C SER A 174 16.44 -10.94 27.03
N VAL A 175 15.85 -12.14 26.91
CA VAL A 175 15.60 -13.05 28.03
C VAL A 175 16.42 -14.32 27.79
N PRO A 176 17.58 -14.51 28.48
CA PRO A 176 18.24 -15.81 28.52
C PRO A 176 17.34 -16.84 29.19
N GLU A 177 17.37 -18.07 28.71
CA GLU A 177 16.62 -19.24 29.20
C GLU A 177 16.56 -19.35 30.71
#